data_9df1b10fd7754db253c3e5e2d75cc89f
#
_entry.id   9df1b10fd7754db253c3e5e2d75cc89f
#
_cell.length_a   1.000
_cell.length_b   1.000
_cell.length_c   1.000
_cell.angle_alpha   90.00
_cell.angle_beta   90.00
_cell.angle_gamma   90.00
#
_symmetry.space_group_name_H-M   'P 1'
#
loop_
_entity.id
_entity.type
_entity.pdbx_description
1 polymer ?
#
loop_
_entity_poly.entity_id
_entity_poly.type
_entity_poly.pdbx_seq_one_letter_code
_entity_poly.pdbx_strand_id
1 'polypeptide(L)'
;MFTFYTNMKIIPCSNTQQNNPTFGSRMNPVPPFKILTPQGALSIEEVNYNKISRKFIKNITEFFCDNFSKDTNDPNWLKYNRFSKKEKEDFIDQFKQYYEYSITDPSEQHVTLLIAKDSNKNIQGACLSFGCDDVPGAKYNTLYIDSLAVNKKYRGNNIAKIMLEKSIETGRHIFTDVFLTGEKVADGFYKKLGFRDLTPDNPNEAKIINHVAKQRQDYPKYTSFLTKPIQEERPRWYDICAKNPKLKD
;
A
#
# COMPACT_ATOMS: atom_id res chain seq x y z
N MET A 1 14.99 25.51 -0.42
CA MET A 1 14.41 25.14 0.89
C MET A 1 13.19 24.28 0.59
N PHE A 2 13.26 22.98 0.84
CA PHE A 2 12.33 21.99 0.32
C PHE A 2 11.13 21.85 1.26
N THR A 3 10.00 22.45 0.88
CA THR A 3 8.74 22.40 1.66
C THR A 3 7.74 21.39 1.09
N PHE A 4 8.19 20.36 0.34
CA PHE A 4 7.30 19.56 -0.48
C PHE A 4 6.74 18.30 0.19
N TYR A 5 7.35 17.84 1.29
CA TYR A 5 6.88 16.67 2.04
C TYR A 5 6.66 16.91 3.53
N THR A 6 6.90 18.13 4.02
CA THR A 6 6.57 18.49 5.40
C THR A 6 5.07 18.54 5.68
N ASN A 7 4.23 18.41 4.63
CA ASN A 7 2.77 18.30 4.75
C ASN A 7 2.23 16.87 4.45
N MET A 8 3.05 15.90 4.07
CA MET A 8 2.74 14.53 4.47
C MET A 8 3.02 14.50 5.98
N LYS A 9 2.10 15.00 6.77
CA LYS A 9 1.96 14.48 8.11
C LYS A 9 1.71 13.01 7.90
N ILE A 10 2.75 12.21 8.15
CA ILE A 10 2.57 10.85 8.64
C ILE A 10 1.55 11.09 9.75
N ILE A 11 0.30 10.67 9.52
CA ILE A 11 -0.67 10.66 10.60
C ILE A 11 -0.19 9.45 11.38
N PRO A 12 0.50 9.63 12.52
CA PRO A 12 0.76 8.52 13.38
C PRO A 12 -0.63 8.00 13.72
N CYS A 13 -0.86 6.72 13.58
CA CYS A 13 -2.02 6.07 14.12
C CYS A 13 -2.14 6.57 15.56
N SER A 14 -3.17 7.36 15.84
CA SER A 14 -3.32 7.97 17.14
C SER A 14 -3.47 6.84 18.14
N ASN A 15 -2.58 6.81 19.15
CA ASN A 15 -2.63 5.91 20.28
C ASN A 15 -3.95 6.04 21.05
N THR A 16 -5.03 5.55 20.50
CA THR A 16 -6.15 5.08 21.27
C THR A 16 -5.75 3.69 21.74
N GLN A 17 -5.15 3.63 22.92
CA GLN A 17 -5.02 2.41 23.71
C GLN A 17 -6.44 1.85 23.98
N GLN A 18 -7.02 1.24 22.99
CA GLN A 18 -7.99 0.18 23.22
C GLN A 18 -7.16 -1.10 23.32
N ASN A 19 -7.31 -1.80 24.43
CA ASN A 19 -6.80 -3.14 24.64
C ASN A 19 -7.45 -4.11 23.63
N ASN A 20 -7.05 -3.97 22.38
CA ASN A 20 -7.34 -4.97 21.37
C ASN A 20 -6.32 -6.10 21.59
N PRO A 21 -6.77 -7.36 21.55
CA PRO A 21 -5.84 -8.47 21.63
C PRO A 21 -4.77 -8.26 20.55
N THR A 22 -3.53 -8.26 20.96
CA THR A 22 -2.35 -8.28 20.11
C THR A 22 -2.52 -9.44 19.13
N PHE A 23 -3.03 -9.17 17.94
CA PHE A 23 -2.93 -10.10 16.83
C PHE A 23 -1.47 -10.11 16.39
N GLY A 24 -0.65 -10.70 17.26
CA GLY A 24 0.71 -11.00 16.96
C GLY A 24 0.77 -12.02 15.84
N SER A 25 1.73 -11.85 14.98
CA SER A 25 2.17 -12.74 13.91
C SER A 25 1.07 -13.19 12.94
N ARG A 26 1.25 -12.80 11.70
CA ARG A 26 0.46 -13.30 10.58
C ARG A 26 0.34 -14.80 10.61
N MET A 27 -0.88 -15.28 10.64
CA MET A 27 -1.15 -16.71 10.65
C MET A 27 -0.75 -17.40 9.35
N ASN A 28 -0.65 -16.69 8.22
CA ASN A 28 -0.32 -17.27 6.91
C ASN A 28 0.53 -16.30 6.05
N PRO A 29 1.85 -16.31 6.18
CA PRO A 29 2.70 -15.58 5.22
C PRO A 29 2.51 -16.15 3.82
N VAL A 30 2.61 -15.30 2.80
CA VAL A 30 2.57 -15.75 1.41
C VAL A 30 3.78 -16.65 1.14
N PRO A 31 3.58 -17.96 0.82
CA PRO A 31 4.70 -18.83 0.50
C PRO A 31 5.40 -18.32 -0.77
N PRO A 32 6.74 -18.40 -0.83
CA PRO A 32 7.47 -18.02 -2.03
C PRO A 32 7.01 -18.80 -3.25
N PHE A 33 6.82 -18.12 -4.37
CA PHE A 33 6.47 -18.75 -5.64
C PHE A 33 7.17 -18.07 -6.81
N LYS A 34 7.20 -18.74 -7.97
CA LYS A 34 7.86 -18.23 -9.17
C LYS A 34 6.85 -17.89 -10.25
N ILE A 35 7.15 -16.83 -10.98
CA ILE A 35 6.46 -16.44 -12.21
C ILE A 35 7.46 -16.48 -13.36
N LEU A 36 7.07 -17.13 -14.45
CA LEU A 36 7.84 -17.09 -15.70
C LEU A 36 7.40 -15.89 -16.53
N THR A 37 8.36 -15.12 -16.99
CA THR A 37 8.16 -13.99 -17.90
C THR A 37 9.07 -14.14 -19.11
N PRO A 38 8.81 -13.46 -20.22
CA PRO A 38 9.73 -13.43 -21.36
C PRO A 38 11.13 -12.90 -21.01
N GLN A 39 11.24 -12.13 -19.93
CA GLN A 39 12.51 -11.57 -19.45
C GLN A 39 13.23 -12.47 -18.45
N GLY A 40 12.65 -13.62 -18.12
CA GLY A 40 13.17 -14.58 -17.16
C GLY A 40 12.24 -14.83 -15.97
N ALA A 41 12.61 -15.77 -15.12
CA ALA A 41 11.85 -16.12 -13.94
C ALA A 41 11.99 -15.05 -12.86
N LEU A 42 10.87 -14.71 -12.21
CA LEU A 42 10.83 -13.91 -11.00
C LEU A 42 10.38 -14.76 -9.82
N SER A 43 11.07 -14.63 -8.68
CA SER A 43 10.61 -15.16 -7.40
C SER A 43 9.83 -14.09 -6.67
N ILE A 44 8.59 -14.37 -6.30
CA ILE A 44 7.79 -13.49 -5.44
C ILE A 44 7.82 -14.06 -4.03
N GLU A 45 8.14 -13.20 -3.07
CA GLU A 45 8.21 -13.56 -1.66
C GLU A 45 7.68 -12.43 -0.78
N GLU A 46 7.14 -12.78 0.36
CA GLU A 46 6.83 -11.84 1.42
C GLU A 46 8.07 -11.58 2.26
N VAL A 47 8.32 -10.31 2.56
CA VAL A 47 9.48 -9.89 3.36
C VAL A 47 9.26 -10.24 4.83
N ASN A 48 10.23 -10.90 5.45
CA ASN A 48 10.23 -11.15 6.88
C ASN A 48 10.73 -9.91 7.63
N TYR A 49 9.84 -9.23 8.35
CA TYR A 49 10.10 -7.96 9.04
C TYR A 49 11.17 -8.06 10.12
N ASN A 50 11.30 -9.21 10.78
CA ASN A 50 12.30 -9.44 11.81
C ASN A 50 13.74 -9.50 11.27
N LYS A 51 13.91 -9.49 9.95
CA LYS A 51 15.20 -9.58 9.25
C LYS A 51 15.48 -8.42 8.32
N ILE A 52 14.74 -7.33 8.45
CA ILE A 52 14.91 -6.16 7.58
C ILE A 52 16.17 -5.40 7.99
N SER A 53 17.08 -5.22 7.02
CA SER A 53 18.27 -4.38 7.20
C SER A 53 18.02 -2.95 6.68
N ARG A 54 18.74 -1.97 7.23
CA ARG A 54 18.72 -0.58 6.72
C ARG A 54 19.07 -0.51 5.22
N LYS A 55 19.98 -1.37 4.76
CA LYS A 55 20.31 -1.48 3.33
C LYS A 55 19.11 -1.93 2.51
N PHE A 56 18.32 -2.88 3.00
CA PHE A 56 17.12 -3.33 2.32
C PHE A 56 16.08 -2.21 2.23
N ILE A 57 15.84 -1.45 3.33
CA ILE A 57 14.92 -0.31 3.32
C ILE A 57 15.36 0.72 2.29
N LYS A 58 16.65 1.05 2.22
CA LYS A 58 17.17 1.95 1.20
C LYS A 58 16.88 1.44 -0.22
N ASN A 59 17.19 0.18 -0.50
CA ASN A 59 17.00 -0.40 -1.84
C ASN A 59 15.52 -0.42 -2.25
N ILE A 60 14.59 -0.71 -1.33
CA ILE A 60 13.15 -0.72 -1.66
C ILE A 60 12.63 0.71 -1.87
N THR A 61 13.13 1.67 -1.10
CA THR A 61 12.80 3.09 -1.27
C THR A 61 13.26 3.60 -2.64
N GLU A 62 14.51 3.33 -2.99
CA GLU A 62 15.07 3.67 -4.32
C GLU A 62 14.24 3.03 -5.43
N PHE A 63 13.89 1.75 -5.28
CA PHE A 63 13.05 1.05 -6.24
C PHE A 63 11.70 1.72 -6.44
N PHE A 64 10.99 2.11 -5.38
CA PHE A 64 9.71 2.81 -5.49
C PHE A 64 9.88 4.18 -6.15
N CYS A 65 10.80 5.01 -5.68
CA CYS A 65 11.04 6.35 -6.22
C CYS A 65 11.37 6.29 -7.72
N ASP A 66 12.27 5.39 -8.11
CA ASP A 66 12.67 5.23 -9.51
C ASP A 66 11.55 4.74 -10.42
N ASN A 67 10.63 3.92 -9.90
CA ASN A 67 9.53 3.40 -10.71
C ASN A 67 8.31 4.33 -10.72
N PHE A 68 8.03 5.06 -9.64
CA PHE A 68 6.97 6.08 -9.63
C PHE A 68 7.31 7.29 -10.49
N SER A 69 8.59 7.64 -10.61
CA SER A 69 9.02 8.74 -11.46
C SER A 69 8.98 8.43 -12.96
N LYS A 70 8.77 7.15 -13.33
CA LYS A 70 8.68 6.73 -14.73
C LYS A 70 7.24 6.76 -15.22
N ASP A 71 7.07 7.33 -16.42
CA ASP A 71 5.76 7.36 -17.09
C ASP A 71 4.65 8.08 -16.29
N THR A 72 5.04 9.02 -15.42
CA THR A 72 4.15 9.78 -14.53
C THR A 72 3.76 11.12 -15.17
N ASN A 73 2.58 11.62 -14.79
CA ASN A 73 2.14 13.00 -15.05
C ASN A 73 2.13 13.85 -13.76
N ASP A 74 2.46 13.26 -12.61
CA ASP A 74 2.57 13.97 -11.34
C ASP A 74 3.79 14.90 -11.35
N PRO A 75 3.60 16.23 -11.16
CA PRO A 75 4.67 17.20 -11.17
C PRO A 75 5.80 16.90 -10.17
N ASN A 76 5.50 16.26 -9.04
CA ASN A 76 6.48 15.93 -8.03
C ASN A 76 7.43 14.84 -8.52
N TRP A 77 6.89 13.78 -9.15
CA TRP A 77 7.70 12.74 -9.75
C TRP A 77 8.45 13.21 -11.00
N LEU A 78 7.84 14.09 -11.80
CA LEU A 78 8.52 14.74 -12.93
C LEU A 78 9.69 15.60 -12.45
N LYS A 79 9.56 16.25 -11.29
CA LYS A 79 10.64 17.02 -10.66
C LYS A 79 11.76 16.10 -10.16
N TYR A 80 11.43 14.97 -9.53
CA TYR A 80 12.41 13.96 -9.11
C TYR A 80 13.33 13.50 -10.26
N ASN A 81 12.78 13.35 -11.46
CA ASN A 81 13.57 12.98 -12.64
C ASN A 81 14.65 14.00 -13.00
N ARG A 82 14.47 15.27 -12.62
CA ARG A 82 15.38 16.39 -12.89
C ARG A 82 16.38 16.62 -11.77
N PHE A 83 16.25 15.92 -10.67
CA PHE A 83 17.16 16.07 -9.54
C PHE A 83 18.56 15.61 -9.89
N SER A 84 19.57 16.35 -9.42
CA SER A 84 20.94 15.90 -9.36
C SER A 84 21.05 14.62 -8.51
N LYS A 85 22.18 13.94 -8.60
CA LYS A 85 22.42 12.74 -7.79
C LYS A 85 22.26 13.00 -6.29
N LYS A 86 22.80 14.12 -5.80
CA LYS A 86 22.68 14.50 -4.38
C LYS A 86 21.23 14.78 -3.97
N GLU A 87 20.48 15.53 -4.78
CA GLU A 87 19.07 15.82 -4.49
C GLU A 87 18.23 14.54 -4.49
N LYS A 88 18.54 13.56 -5.34
CA LYS A 88 17.89 12.24 -5.31
C LYS A 88 18.22 11.46 -4.04
N GLU A 89 19.48 11.48 -3.61
CA GLU A 89 19.90 10.85 -2.36
C GLU A 89 19.18 11.47 -1.16
N ASP A 90 19.11 12.80 -1.07
CA ASP A 90 18.40 13.52 -0.01
C ASP A 90 16.89 13.22 -0.03
N PHE A 91 16.28 13.12 -1.21
CA PHE A 91 14.87 12.75 -1.37
C PHE A 91 14.60 11.30 -0.93
N ILE A 92 15.45 10.37 -1.35
CA ILE A 92 15.37 8.96 -0.96
C ILE A 92 15.53 8.80 0.56
N ASP A 93 16.43 9.55 1.19
CA ASP A 93 16.63 9.49 2.64
C ASP A 93 15.39 9.99 3.42
N GLN A 94 14.64 10.96 2.89
CA GLN A 94 13.37 11.37 3.46
C GLN A 94 12.28 10.29 3.30
N PHE A 95 12.14 9.72 2.10
CA PHE A 95 11.21 8.64 1.85
C PHE A 95 11.56 7.36 2.60
N LYS A 96 12.83 7.10 2.82
CA LYS A 96 13.30 5.97 3.60
C LYS A 96 12.76 5.99 5.03
N GLN A 97 12.71 7.16 5.67
CA GLN A 97 12.12 7.31 7.01
C GLN A 97 10.64 6.89 7.02
N TYR A 98 9.90 7.29 5.99
CA TYR A 98 8.51 6.87 5.83
C TYR A 98 8.38 5.35 5.70
N TYR A 99 9.12 4.71 4.80
CA TYR A 99 9.04 3.26 4.62
C TYR A 99 9.60 2.49 5.83
N GLU A 100 10.64 3.01 6.48
CA GLU A 100 11.16 2.41 7.71
C GLU A 100 10.06 2.40 8.78
N TYR A 101 9.37 3.52 8.97
CA TYR A 101 8.25 3.61 9.89
C TYR A 101 7.13 2.65 9.50
N SER A 102 6.61 2.76 8.28
CA SER A 102 5.46 1.94 7.81
C SER A 102 5.74 0.43 7.81
N ILE A 103 7.00 0.01 7.70
CA ILE A 103 7.36 -1.41 7.67
C ILE A 103 7.70 -1.94 9.06
N THR A 104 8.27 -1.12 9.95
CA THR A 104 8.85 -1.58 11.23
C THR A 104 8.06 -1.16 12.45
N ASP A 105 7.07 -0.28 12.31
CA ASP A 105 6.23 0.13 13.44
C ASP A 105 5.37 -1.05 13.92
N PRO A 106 5.54 -1.51 15.17
CA PRO A 106 4.76 -2.60 15.70
C PRO A 106 3.29 -2.24 15.95
N SER A 107 2.93 -0.95 15.91
CA SER A 107 1.54 -0.49 16.00
C SER A 107 0.80 -0.64 14.67
N GLU A 108 1.52 -0.70 13.52
CA GLU A 108 0.94 -0.93 12.22
C GLU A 108 0.41 -2.36 12.12
N GLN A 109 -0.90 -2.45 11.97
CA GLN A 109 -1.56 -3.74 11.90
C GLN A 109 -1.45 -4.29 10.47
N HIS A 110 -1.10 -5.56 10.37
CA HIS A 110 -1.18 -6.30 9.12
C HIS A 110 -0.37 -5.75 7.93
N VAL A 111 0.85 -5.33 8.19
CA VAL A 111 1.77 -4.89 7.12
C VAL A 111 2.15 -6.06 6.23
N THR A 112 2.02 -5.91 4.91
CA THR A 112 2.48 -6.88 3.90
C THR A 112 3.39 -6.18 2.90
N LEU A 113 4.63 -6.62 2.80
CA LEU A 113 5.54 -6.23 1.73
C LEU A 113 5.88 -7.44 0.88
N LEU A 114 5.30 -7.51 -0.31
CA LEU A 114 5.66 -8.49 -1.33
C LEU A 114 6.74 -7.91 -2.23
N ILE A 115 7.74 -8.72 -2.57
CA ILE A 115 8.79 -8.35 -3.52
C ILE A 115 8.94 -9.43 -4.58
N ALA A 116 9.13 -9.00 -5.82
CA ALA A 116 9.48 -9.85 -6.95
C ALA A 116 10.96 -9.63 -7.29
N LYS A 117 11.75 -10.70 -7.28
CA LYS A 117 13.20 -10.68 -7.55
C LYS A 117 13.54 -11.49 -8.79
N ASP A 118 14.47 -11.01 -9.56
CA ASP A 118 15.08 -11.76 -10.65
C ASP A 118 16.13 -12.79 -10.15
N SER A 119 16.76 -13.52 -11.07
CA SER A 119 17.79 -14.51 -10.76
C SER A 119 19.01 -13.91 -10.07
N ASN A 120 19.27 -12.61 -10.27
CA ASN A 120 20.36 -11.87 -9.65
C ASN A 120 19.96 -11.25 -8.30
N LYS A 121 18.77 -11.57 -7.80
CA LYS A 121 18.17 -11.04 -6.57
C LYS A 121 17.87 -9.53 -6.60
N ASN A 122 17.84 -8.90 -7.78
CA ASN A 122 17.43 -7.52 -7.91
C ASN A 122 15.90 -7.42 -7.83
N ILE A 123 15.39 -6.39 -7.16
CA ILE A 123 13.96 -6.12 -7.04
C ILE A 123 13.43 -5.65 -8.39
N GLN A 124 12.42 -6.34 -8.89
CA GLN A 124 11.73 -6.05 -10.16
C GLN A 124 10.26 -5.70 -9.97
N GLY A 125 9.72 -5.93 -8.79
CA GLY A 125 8.38 -5.53 -8.38
C GLY A 125 8.27 -5.46 -6.87
N ALA A 126 7.41 -4.57 -6.36
CA ALA A 126 7.11 -4.47 -4.94
C ALA A 126 5.67 -3.99 -4.72
N CYS A 127 5.04 -4.52 -3.66
CA CYS A 127 3.71 -4.11 -3.21
C CYS A 127 3.73 -4.02 -1.69
N LEU A 128 3.50 -2.82 -1.16
CA LEU A 128 3.33 -2.55 0.27
C LEU A 128 1.86 -2.32 0.56
N SER A 129 1.35 -3.00 1.57
CA SER A 129 -0.02 -2.80 2.06
C SER A 129 -0.06 -2.95 3.58
N PHE A 130 -1.03 -2.29 4.22
CA PHE A 130 -1.25 -2.38 5.66
C PHE A 130 -2.72 -2.10 6.00
N GLY A 131 -3.12 -2.49 7.21
CA GLY A 131 -4.43 -2.15 7.76
C GLY A 131 -4.51 -0.65 8.01
N CYS A 132 -5.60 -0.01 7.60
CA CYS A 132 -5.82 1.41 7.79
C CYS A 132 -7.02 1.63 8.70
N ASP A 133 -6.75 2.05 9.93
CA ASP A 133 -7.77 2.39 10.92
C ASP A 133 -8.06 3.91 10.95
N ASP A 134 -7.13 4.72 10.41
CA ASP A 134 -7.07 6.15 10.68
C ASP A 134 -7.58 7.06 9.57
N VAL A 135 -7.99 6.53 8.43
CA VAL A 135 -8.61 7.38 7.42
C VAL A 135 -10.03 7.72 7.89
N PRO A 136 -10.33 8.98 8.25
CA PRO A 136 -11.66 9.37 8.69
C PRO A 136 -12.70 8.96 7.65
N GLY A 137 -13.63 8.10 8.05
CA GLY A 137 -14.64 7.54 7.18
C GLY A 137 -14.29 6.20 6.55
N ALA A 138 -13.03 5.73 6.61
CA ALA A 138 -12.72 4.34 6.35
C ALA A 138 -13.48 3.49 7.38
N LYS A 139 -14.14 2.45 6.90
CA LYS A 139 -14.68 1.45 7.81
C LYS A 139 -13.51 0.80 8.53
N TYR A 140 -13.65 0.55 9.84
CA TYR A 140 -12.74 -0.36 10.53
C TYR A 140 -12.54 -1.60 9.67
N ASN A 141 -11.29 -2.00 9.48
CA ASN A 141 -10.88 -3.12 8.65
C ASN A 141 -10.81 -2.83 7.13
N THR A 142 -10.21 -1.73 6.75
CA THR A 142 -9.84 -1.45 5.37
C THR A 142 -8.36 -1.78 5.15
N LEU A 143 -8.06 -2.55 4.09
CA LEU A 143 -6.69 -2.76 3.62
C LEU A 143 -6.29 -1.58 2.75
N TYR A 144 -5.21 -0.90 3.09
CA TYR A 144 -4.63 0.15 2.27
C TYR A 144 -3.46 -0.39 1.43
N ILE A 145 -3.53 -0.20 0.12
CA ILE A 145 -2.39 -0.44 -0.77
C ILE A 145 -1.62 0.88 -0.88
N ASP A 146 -0.52 0.94 -0.16
CA ASP A 146 0.32 2.14 -0.10
C ASP A 146 1.16 2.33 -1.35
N SER A 147 1.90 1.30 -1.71
CA SER A 147 2.84 1.36 -2.83
C SER A 147 2.80 0.09 -3.67
N LEU A 148 2.62 0.25 -4.98
CA LEU A 148 2.69 -0.84 -5.95
C LEU A 148 3.49 -0.39 -7.16
N ALA A 149 4.63 -1.02 -7.39
CA ALA A 149 5.49 -0.72 -8.53
C ALA A 149 6.05 -1.98 -9.18
N VAL A 150 6.22 -1.93 -10.50
CA VAL A 150 6.89 -2.96 -11.30
C VAL A 150 7.86 -2.28 -12.26
N ASN A 151 9.09 -2.78 -12.30
CA ASN A 151 10.10 -2.30 -13.23
C ASN A 151 9.56 -2.33 -14.67
N LYS A 152 9.74 -1.23 -15.41
CA LYS A 152 9.24 -1.04 -16.77
C LYS A 152 9.51 -2.24 -17.68
N LYS A 153 10.70 -2.86 -17.56
CA LYS A 153 11.09 -4.05 -18.34
C LYS A 153 10.16 -5.24 -18.15
N TYR A 154 9.53 -5.36 -16.99
CA TYR A 154 8.68 -6.50 -16.62
C TYR A 154 7.18 -6.16 -16.65
N ARG A 155 6.79 -4.94 -17.00
CA ARG A 155 5.38 -4.56 -17.13
C ARG A 155 4.72 -5.35 -18.26
N GLY A 156 3.39 -5.48 -18.20
CA GLY A 156 2.63 -6.29 -19.17
C GLY A 156 2.58 -7.80 -18.86
N ASN A 157 3.34 -8.28 -17.87
CA ASN A 157 3.39 -9.70 -17.49
C ASN A 157 2.52 -10.06 -16.27
N ASN A 158 1.50 -9.29 -15.97
CA ASN A 158 0.57 -9.48 -14.83
C ASN A 158 1.21 -9.45 -13.43
N ILE A 159 2.47 -9.05 -13.29
CA ILE A 159 3.19 -9.08 -12.00
C ILE A 159 2.49 -8.17 -10.98
N ALA A 160 2.16 -6.94 -11.36
CA ALA A 160 1.44 -6.00 -10.48
C ALA A 160 0.07 -6.59 -10.05
N LYS A 161 -0.68 -7.19 -10.99
CA LYS A 161 -1.95 -7.86 -10.70
C LYS A 161 -1.77 -8.96 -9.66
N ILE A 162 -0.81 -9.87 -9.89
CA ILE A 162 -0.56 -11.01 -9.00
C ILE A 162 -0.15 -10.54 -7.60
N MET A 163 0.74 -9.54 -7.51
CA MET A 163 1.18 -9.01 -6.22
C MET A 163 0.02 -8.34 -5.48
N LEU A 164 -0.79 -7.54 -6.18
CA LEU A 164 -1.97 -6.89 -5.60
C LEU A 164 -3.00 -7.93 -5.11
N GLU A 165 -3.34 -8.93 -5.92
CA GLU A 165 -4.27 -9.98 -5.54
C GLU A 165 -3.76 -10.80 -4.34
N LYS A 166 -2.45 -11.09 -4.29
CA LYS A 166 -1.83 -11.77 -3.14
C LYS A 166 -1.84 -10.91 -1.89
N SER A 167 -1.55 -9.61 -2.00
CA SER A 167 -1.70 -8.67 -0.88
C SER A 167 -3.13 -8.64 -0.34
N ILE A 168 -4.13 -8.60 -1.22
CA ILE A 168 -5.55 -8.64 -0.83
C ILE A 168 -5.89 -9.98 -0.18
N GLU A 169 -5.40 -11.08 -0.73
CA GLU A 169 -5.64 -12.43 -0.19
C GLU A 169 -5.13 -12.57 1.25
N THR A 170 -3.96 -12.01 1.57
CA THR A 170 -3.43 -12.04 2.96
C THR A 170 -4.34 -11.33 3.95
N GLY A 171 -5.01 -10.27 3.53
CA GLY A 171 -5.95 -9.50 4.35
C GLY A 171 -7.40 -9.99 4.33
N ARG A 172 -7.71 -11.00 3.51
CA ARG A 172 -9.09 -11.42 3.20
C ARG A 172 -9.95 -11.77 4.41
N HIS A 173 -9.35 -12.27 5.48
CA HIS A 173 -10.07 -12.67 6.69
C HIS A 173 -10.28 -11.53 7.69
N ILE A 174 -9.60 -10.41 7.47
CA ILE A 174 -9.57 -9.26 8.39
C ILE A 174 -10.30 -8.07 7.78
N PHE A 175 -10.04 -7.77 6.49
CA PHE A 175 -10.50 -6.59 5.82
C PHE A 175 -11.74 -6.84 4.96
N THR A 176 -12.65 -5.87 4.94
CA THR A 176 -13.86 -5.91 4.10
C THR A 176 -13.65 -5.22 2.77
N ASP A 177 -12.81 -4.21 2.75
CA ASP A 177 -12.55 -3.37 1.58
C ASP A 177 -11.05 -3.17 1.40
N VAL A 178 -10.64 -2.93 0.18
CA VAL A 178 -9.33 -2.41 -0.14
C VAL A 178 -9.46 -0.99 -0.68
N PHE A 179 -8.54 -0.13 -0.27
CA PHE A 179 -8.45 1.26 -0.69
C PHE A 179 -7.04 1.56 -1.18
N LEU A 180 -6.93 2.42 -2.16
CA LEU A 180 -5.65 2.94 -2.62
C LEU A 180 -5.78 4.38 -3.14
N THR A 181 -4.65 5.09 -3.10
CA THR A 181 -4.46 6.31 -3.86
C THR A 181 -3.51 6.01 -5.02
N GLY A 182 -3.98 6.16 -6.24
CA GLY A 182 -3.20 5.88 -7.43
C GLY A 182 -2.98 7.12 -8.29
N GLU A 183 -1.91 7.13 -9.07
CA GLU A 183 -1.79 8.11 -10.15
C GLU A 183 -2.85 7.83 -11.22
N LYS A 184 -3.45 8.88 -11.78
CA LYS A 184 -4.49 8.74 -12.82
C LYS A 184 -4.06 7.93 -14.04
N VAL A 185 -2.78 7.93 -14.35
CA VAL A 185 -2.24 7.09 -15.43
C VAL A 185 -2.40 5.59 -15.17
N ALA A 186 -2.58 5.18 -13.92
CA ALA A 186 -2.80 3.79 -13.51
C ALA A 186 -4.29 3.42 -13.37
N ASP A 187 -5.24 4.35 -13.50
CA ASP A 187 -6.68 4.10 -13.30
C ASP A 187 -7.18 2.93 -14.14
N GLY A 188 -6.79 2.89 -15.41
CA GLY A 188 -7.20 1.83 -16.32
C GLY A 188 -6.75 0.43 -15.87
N PHE A 189 -5.61 0.33 -15.19
CA PHE A 189 -5.15 -0.92 -14.61
C PHE A 189 -6.04 -1.34 -13.42
N TYR A 190 -6.28 -0.44 -12.49
CA TYR A 190 -7.07 -0.75 -11.29
C TYR A 190 -8.54 -1.02 -11.62
N LYS A 191 -9.14 -0.24 -12.54
CA LYS A 191 -10.53 -0.43 -12.98
C LYS A 191 -10.74 -1.79 -13.64
N LYS A 192 -9.78 -2.28 -14.43
CA LYS A 192 -9.80 -3.66 -14.98
C LYS A 192 -9.77 -4.74 -13.89
N LEU A 193 -9.26 -4.43 -12.70
CA LEU A 193 -9.24 -5.33 -11.54
C LEU A 193 -10.47 -5.18 -10.64
N GLY A 194 -11.47 -4.40 -11.07
CA GLY A 194 -12.72 -4.21 -10.35
C GLY A 194 -12.69 -3.10 -9.28
N PHE A 195 -11.67 -2.26 -9.28
CA PHE A 195 -11.68 -1.05 -8.47
C PHE A 195 -12.59 0.01 -9.09
N ARG A 196 -13.22 0.81 -8.25
CA ARG A 196 -14.01 1.98 -8.63
C ARG A 196 -13.52 3.23 -7.92
N ASP A 197 -13.83 4.37 -8.49
CA ASP A 197 -13.59 5.65 -7.82
C ASP A 197 -14.45 5.72 -6.54
N LEU A 198 -13.94 6.40 -5.51
CA LEU A 198 -14.75 6.84 -4.38
C LEU A 198 -15.77 7.87 -4.87
N THR A 199 -16.98 7.84 -4.32
CA THR A 199 -18.04 8.76 -4.64
C THR A 199 -18.32 9.75 -3.50
N PRO A 200 -18.46 11.05 -3.77
CA PRO A 200 -18.87 12.01 -2.76
C PRO A 200 -20.32 11.82 -2.29
N ASP A 201 -21.14 11.08 -3.02
CA ASP A 201 -22.52 10.78 -2.66
C ASP A 201 -22.63 9.80 -1.48
N ASN A 202 -21.56 9.03 -1.23
CA ASN A 202 -21.46 8.21 -0.03
C ASN A 202 -20.81 9.03 1.09
N PRO A 203 -21.50 9.28 2.24
CA PRO A 203 -21.00 10.14 3.31
C PRO A 203 -19.64 9.68 3.91
N ASN A 204 -19.38 8.37 3.94
CA ASN A 204 -18.12 7.84 4.44
C ASN A 204 -16.99 8.05 3.42
N GLU A 205 -17.25 7.82 2.14
CA GLU A 205 -16.29 8.04 1.07
C GLU A 205 -15.99 9.53 0.91
N ALA A 206 -17.02 10.41 1.04
CA ALA A 206 -16.84 11.86 1.06
C ALA A 206 -15.87 12.33 2.15
N LYS A 207 -15.92 11.72 3.34
CA LYS A 207 -14.97 12.04 4.43
C LYS A 207 -13.54 11.66 4.04
N ILE A 208 -13.34 10.49 3.44
CA ILE A 208 -12.04 10.04 2.94
C ILE A 208 -11.53 11.02 1.88
N ILE A 209 -12.36 11.32 0.87
CA ILE A 209 -12.00 12.27 -0.19
C ILE A 209 -11.58 13.62 0.39
N ASN A 210 -12.38 14.19 1.29
CA ASN A 210 -12.09 15.49 1.90
C ASN A 210 -10.82 15.47 2.77
N HIS A 211 -10.58 14.37 3.49
CA HIS A 211 -9.37 14.23 4.32
C HIS A 211 -8.11 14.20 3.45
N VAL A 212 -8.10 13.36 2.43
CA VAL A 212 -6.93 13.21 1.57
C VAL A 212 -6.74 14.42 0.65
N ALA A 213 -7.82 15.04 0.18
CA ALA A 213 -7.73 16.27 -0.62
C ALA A 213 -7.10 17.45 0.15
N LYS A 214 -7.29 17.49 1.47
CA LYS A 214 -6.61 18.50 2.34
C LYS A 214 -5.11 18.25 2.46
N GLN A 215 -4.67 16.99 2.31
CA GLN A 215 -3.27 16.61 2.43
C GLN A 215 -2.52 16.66 1.11
N ARG A 216 -3.24 16.44 -0.01
CA ARG A 216 -2.70 16.43 -1.36
C ARG A 216 -3.26 17.60 -2.16
N GLN A 217 -2.45 18.64 -2.35
CA GLN A 217 -2.80 19.81 -3.14
C GLN A 217 -3.01 19.53 -4.63
N ASP A 218 -2.50 18.42 -5.12
CA ASP A 218 -2.57 17.95 -6.50
C ASP A 218 -3.81 17.10 -6.82
N TYR A 219 -4.60 16.76 -5.79
CA TYR A 219 -5.89 16.08 -5.99
C TYR A 219 -6.96 17.07 -6.52
N PRO A 220 -7.85 16.71 -7.47
CA PRO A 220 -7.97 15.40 -8.16
C PRO A 220 -7.26 15.32 -9.51
N LYS A 221 -6.36 16.26 -9.82
CA LYS A 221 -5.80 16.40 -11.18
C LYS A 221 -4.91 15.22 -11.57
N TYR A 222 -4.07 14.77 -10.66
CA TYR A 222 -3.07 13.72 -10.92
C TYR A 222 -3.30 12.42 -10.14
N THR A 223 -4.18 12.46 -9.14
CA THR A 223 -4.41 11.35 -8.21
C THR A 223 -5.86 10.91 -8.25
N SER A 224 -6.10 9.62 -8.18
CA SER A 224 -7.41 8.98 -8.02
C SER A 224 -7.48 8.26 -6.68
N PHE A 225 -8.68 8.20 -6.10
CA PHE A 225 -8.99 7.39 -4.93
C PHE A 225 -9.87 6.24 -5.36
N LEU A 226 -9.37 5.04 -5.18
CA LEU A 226 -9.99 3.83 -5.67
C LEU A 226 -10.26 2.86 -4.55
N THR A 227 -11.41 2.20 -4.61
CA THR A 227 -11.80 1.17 -3.64
C THR A 227 -12.38 -0.04 -4.34
N LYS A 228 -12.31 -1.17 -3.66
CA LYS A 228 -12.90 -2.43 -4.09
C LYS A 228 -13.29 -3.24 -2.86
N PRO A 229 -14.48 -3.86 -2.82
CA PRO A 229 -14.84 -4.82 -1.78
C PRO A 229 -13.94 -6.06 -1.90
N ILE A 230 -13.48 -6.58 -0.75
CA ILE A 230 -12.69 -7.82 -0.67
C ILE A 230 -13.62 -9.02 -0.50
N GLN A 231 -14.72 -8.81 0.24
CA GLN A 231 -15.71 -9.85 0.56
C GLN A 231 -17.10 -9.32 0.30
N GLU A 232 -18.00 -10.21 -0.11
CA GLU A 232 -19.43 -10.01 0.12
C GLU A 232 -19.65 -9.85 1.62
N GLU A 233 -20.55 -8.92 2.03
CA GLU A 233 -20.79 -8.59 3.43
C GLU A 233 -21.01 -9.86 4.27
N ARG A 234 -19.94 -10.38 4.84
CA ARG A 234 -20.07 -11.37 5.91
C ARG A 234 -20.37 -10.60 7.21
N PRO A 235 -21.37 -11.05 8.00
CA PRO A 235 -21.60 -10.45 9.32
C PRO A 235 -20.28 -10.46 10.09
N ARG A 236 -19.90 -9.31 10.63
CA ARG A 236 -18.69 -9.21 11.45
C ARG A 236 -18.85 -10.09 12.68
N TRP A 237 -17.76 -10.65 13.21
CA TRP A 237 -17.83 -11.50 14.39
C TRP A 237 -18.61 -10.86 15.56
N TYR A 238 -18.42 -9.57 15.83
CA TYR A 238 -19.18 -8.87 16.85
C TYR A 238 -20.66 -8.69 16.49
N ASP A 239 -21.02 -8.62 15.22
CA ASP A 239 -22.45 -8.61 14.80
C ASP A 239 -23.06 -9.99 15.01
N ILE A 240 -22.29 -11.06 14.79
CA ILE A 240 -22.65 -12.43 15.12
C ILE A 240 -22.78 -12.60 16.63
N CYS A 241 -21.82 -12.10 17.41
CA CYS A 241 -21.85 -12.14 18.87
C CYS A 241 -22.97 -11.27 19.46
N ALA A 242 -23.26 -10.11 18.85
CA ALA A 242 -24.38 -9.27 19.27
C ALA A 242 -25.75 -9.95 19.07
N LYS A 243 -25.88 -10.73 17.99
CA LYS A 243 -27.08 -11.53 17.69
C LYS A 243 -27.17 -12.84 18.48
N ASN A 244 -26.05 -13.33 18.99
CA ASN A 244 -25.93 -14.56 19.77
C ASN A 244 -25.21 -14.29 21.08
N PRO A 245 -25.90 -13.82 22.15
CA PRO A 245 -25.28 -13.50 23.44
C PRO A 245 -24.51 -14.67 24.08
N LYS A 246 -24.82 -15.91 23.72
CA LYS A 246 -24.11 -17.12 24.20
C LYS A 246 -22.69 -17.30 23.63
N LEU A 247 -22.27 -16.48 22.65
CA LEU A 247 -20.91 -16.52 22.07
C LEU A 247 -20.01 -15.43 22.66
N LYS A 248 -20.43 -14.76 23.74
CA LYS A 248 -19.68 -13.69 24.41
C LYS A 248 -18.76 -14.17 25.54
N ASP A 249 -18.79 -15.46 25.87
CA ASP A 249 -18.00 -16.06 26.96
C ASP A 249 -16.79 -16.84 26.39
#